data_99c7f6c83993a869fac1cd3ff6bf42e9
#
_entry.id   99c7f6c83993a869fac1cd3ff6bf42e9
#
_cell.length_a   1.000
_cell.length_b   1.000
_cell.length_c   1.000
_cell.angle_alpha   90.00
_cell.angle_beta   90.00
_cell.angle_gamma   90.00
#
_symmetry.space_group_name_H-M   'P 1'
#
loop_
_entity.id
_entity.type
_entity.pdbx_description
1 polymer ?
#
loop_
_entity_poly.entity_id
_entity_poly.type
_entity_poly.pdbx_seq_one_letter_code
_entity_poly.pdbx_strand_id
1 'polypeptide(L)'
;MGWFDSIEHNRWLSGHMQALIEEAEGAIVATGFAHLDADGKPDPTRSIDLAVTGRMAYVFSLGALMGLPGTRRYADHAVKALTNYFTDPVNGGMWFAIKPEPDADGHGVPWDEDARVKSQYHTVYALLGVAAATVANRPGAHELLNRMLEEQKELWTDDYGL
;
A
#
# COMPACT_ATOMS: atom_id res chain seq x y z
N MET A 1 -5.09 -19.52 -34.00
CA MET A 1 -4.46 -19.01 -32.78
C MET A 1 -4.86 -17.53 -32.71
N GLY A 2 -5.56 -17.13 -31.63
CA GLY A 2 -5.98 -15.72 -31.48
C GLY A 2 -4.83 -14.81 -31.08
N TRP A 3 -4.96 -13.49 -31.24
CA TRP A 3 -3.96 -12.52 -30.82
C TRP A 3 -3.59 -12.67 -29.33
N PHE A 4 -4.57 -12.97 -28.47
CA PHE A 4 -4.36 -13.19 -27.03
C PHE A 4 -3.39 -14.32 -26.68
N ASP A 5 -3.26 -15.33 -27.55
CA ASP A 5 -2.37 -16.47 -27.34
C ASP A 5 -1.04 -16.31 -28.07
N SER A 6 -0.79 -15.13 -28.65
CA SER A 6 0.44 -14.87 -29.41
C SER A 6 1.61 -14.48 -28.51
N ILE A 7 2.83 -14.80 -28.95
CA ILE A 7 4.07 -14.39 -28.28
C ILE A 7 4.18 -12.86 -28.24
N GLU A 8 3.74 -12.20 -29.31
CA GLU A 8 3.76 -10.74 -29.44
C GLU A 8 2.88 -10.08 -28.37
N HIS A 9 1.69 -10.60 -28.14
CA HIS A 9 0.80 -10.09 -27.09
C HIS A 9 1.40 -10.29 -25.69
N ASN A 10 1.94 -11.46 -25.40
CA ASN A 10 2.58 -11.73 -24.12
C ASN A 10 3.79 -10.80 -23.87
N ARG A 11 4.61 -10.54 -24.91
CA ARG A 11 5.71 -9.58 -24.84
C ARG A 11 5.22 -8.16 -24.57
N TRP A 12 4.15 -7.74 -25.27
CA TRP A 12 3.54 -6.43 -25.06
C TRP A 12 3.02 -6.28 -23.62
N LEU A 13 2.28 -7.27 -23.10
CA LEU A 13 1.79 -7.27 -21.72
C LEU A 13 2.93 -7.18 -20.71
N SER A 14 3.98 -7.97 -20.89
CA SER A 14 5.14 -7.96 -19.99
C SER A 14 5.87 -6.63 -20.01
N GLY A 15 6.07 -6.04 -21.19
CA GLY A 15 6.69 -4.72 -21.33
C GLY A 15 5.83 -3.60 -20.73
N HIS A 16 4.53 -3.66 -20.94
CA HIS A 16 3.59 -2.67 -20.38
C HIS A 16 3.52 -2.77 -18.85
N MET A 17 3.46 -3.98 -18.31
CA MET A 17 3.52 -4.20 -16.86
C MET A 17 4.81 -3.62 -16.25
N GLN A 18 5.94 -3.86 -16.92
CA GLN A 18 7.22 -3.35 -16.43
C GLN A 18 7.26 -1.82 -16.45
N ALA A 19 6.77 -1.18 -17.50
CA ALA A 19 6.69 0.28 -17.60
C ALA A 19 5.80 0.88 -16.49
N LEU A 20 4.66 0.25 -16.18
CA LEU A 20 3.78 0.70 -15.08
C LEU A 20 4.44 0.54 -13.70
N ILE A 21 5.24 -0.50 -13.49
CA ILE A 21 5.99 -0.68 -12.24
C ILE A 21 7.07 0.40 -12.12
N GLU A 22 7.80 0.69 -13.19
CA GLU A 22 8.81 1.75 -13.21
C GLU A 22 8.21 3.13 -12.94
N GLU A 23 7.03 3.43 -13.50
CA GLU A 23 6.29 4.66 -13.19
C GLU A 23 5.85 4.70 -11.72
N ALA A 24 5.33 3.60 -11.20
CA ALA A 24 4.90 3.49 -9.79
C ALA A 24 6.05 3.68 -8.78
N GLU A 25 7.30 3.36 -9.17
CA GLU A 25 8.48 3.63 -8.34
C GLU A 25 8.66 5.12 -8.04
N GLY A 26 8.25 5.99 -8.97
CA GLY A 26 8.29 7.44 -8.82
C GLY A 26 7.34 8.01 -7.76
N ALA A 27 6.34 7.24 -7.34
CA ALA A 27 5.35 7.66 -6.34
C ALA A 27 5.85 7.62 -4.89
N ILE A 28 7.06 7.09 -4.63
CA ILE A 28 7.58 6.90 -3.27
C ILE A 28 7.83 8.26 -2.57
N VAL A 29 7.33 8.38 -1.34
CA VAL A 29 7.58 9.49 -0.42
C VAL A 29 7.87 8.96 0.98
N ALA A 30 8.25 9.83 1.92
CA ALA A 30 8.67 9.43 3.26
C ALA A 30 7.64 8.55 3.97
N THR A 31 6.36 8.87 3.87
CA THR A 31 5.26 8.23 4.62
C THR A 31 4.47 7.19 3.82
N GLY A 32 4.83 6.91 2.57
CA GLY A 32 4.13 5.93 1.74
C GLY A 32 4.29 6.17 0.25
N PHE A 33 3.19 6.14 -0.49
CA PHE A 33 3.15 6.39 -1.93
C PHE A 33 2.13 7.50 -2.26
N ALA A 34 2.62 8.55 -2.90
CA ALA A 34 1.84 9.70 -3.30
C ALA A 34 1.04 9.45 -4.58
N HIS A 35 0.03 10.26 -4.80
CA HIS A 35 -0.51 10.46 -6.15
C HIS A 35 0.54 11.17 -7.02
N LEU A 36 0.60 10.82 -8.29
CA LEU A 36 1.47 11.51 -9.24
C LEU A 36 0.72 12.64 -9.94
N ASP A 37 1.42 13.72 -10.21
CA ASP A 37 0.94 14.82 -11.06
C ASP A 37 1.05 14.46 -12.56
N ALA A 38 0.73 15.42 -13.42
CA ALA A 38 0.78 15.24 -14.88
C ALA A 38 2.20 15.01 -15.43
N ASP A 39 3.24 15.34 -14.66
CA ASP A 39 4.64 15.15 -15.00
C ASP A 39 5.20 13.84 -14.40
N GLY A 40 4.37 13.04 -13.74
CA GLY A 40 4.77 11.78 -13.11
C GLY A 40 5.55 11.99 -11.80
N LYS A 41 5.39 13.12 -11.13
CA LYS A 41 6.03 13.44 -9.85
C LYS A 41 5.02 13.37 -8.70
N PRO A 42 5.46 13.05 -7.46
CA PRO A 42 4.61 13.12 -6.30
C PRO A 42 3.93 14.49 -6.17
N ASP A 43 2.59 14.50 -6.09
CA ASP A 43 1.80 15.71 -5.92
C ASP A 43 1.77 16.10 -4.42
N PRO A 44 2.46 17.18 -4.01
CA PRO A 44 2.55 17.58 -2.60
C PRO A 44 1.24 18.19 -2.07
N THR A 45 0.28 18.47 -2.94
CA THR A 45 -1.01 19.06 -2.57
C THR A 45 -2.05 18.02 -2.16
N ARG A 46 -1.73 16.73 -2.30
CA ARG A 46 -2.62 15.61 -2.00
C ARG A 46 -2.15 14.81 -0.79
N SER A 47 -3.10 14.19 -0.14
CA SER A 47 -2.84 13.21 0.93
C SER A 47 -2.11 11.97 0.41
N ILE A 48 -1.44 11.28 1.32
CA ILE A 48 -0.98 9.91 1.10
C ILE A 48 -2.08 8.98 1.55
N ASP A 49 -2.64 8.22 0.61
CA ASP A 49 -3.82 7.39 0.86
C ASP A 49 -3.44 5.97 1.28
N LEU A 50 -4.15 5.46 2.28
CA LEU A 50 -4.04 4.07 2.76
C LEU A 50 -4.28 3.07 1.62
N ALA A 51 -5.34 3.30 0.81
CA ALA A 51 -5.67 2.41 -0.31
C ALA A 51 -4.60 2.41 -1.40
N VAL A 52 -3.99 3.57 -1.70
CA VAL A 52 -2.89 3.67 -2.68
C VAL A 52 -1.66 2.93 -2.15
N THR A 53 -1.24 3.22 -0.91
CA THR A 53 -0.08 2.57 -0.29
C THR A 53 -0.28 1.05 -0.16
N GLY A 54 -1.50 0.60 0.19
CA GLY A 54 -1.86 -0.82 0.22
C GLY A 54 -1.77 -1.50 -1.15
N ARG A 55 -2.25 -0.86 -2.22
CA ARG A 55 -2.11 -1.35 -3.59
C ARG A 55 -0.65 -1.42 -4.04
N MET A 56 0.17 -0.44 -3.66
CA MET A 56 1.61 -0.47 -3.93
C MET A 56 2.30 -1.61 -3.18
N ALA A 57 1.92 -1.87 -1.92
CA ALA A 57 2.38 -3.05 -1.18
C ALA A 57 2.05 -4.35 -1.95
N TYR A 58 0.84 -4.46 -2.50
CA TYR A 58 0.41 -5.61 -3.29
C TYR A 58 1.23 -5.76 -4.57
N VAL A 59 1.29 -4.72 -5.41
CA VAL A 59 1.97 -4.73 -6.71
C VAL A 59 3.45 -5.04 -6.58
N PHE A 60 4.15 -4.35 -5.67
CA PHE A 60 5.58 -4.57 -5.48
C PHE A 60 5.90 -5.92 -4.81
N SER A 61 4.98 -6.45 -3.99
CA SER A 61 5.13 -7.82 -3.45
C SER A 61 4.96 -8.88 -4.53
N LEU A 62 4.01 -8.71 -5.45
CA LEU A 62 3.91 -9.58 -6.63
C LEU A 62 5.15 -9.48 -7.51
N GLY A 63 5.65 -8.27 -7.75
CA GLY A 63 6.91 -8.06 -8.47
C GLY A 63 8.08 -8.80 -7.83
N ALA A 64 8.16 -8.76 -6.49
CA ALA A 64 9.20 -9.49 -5.74
C ALA A 64 9.06 -11.01 -5.89
N LEU A 65 7.83 -11.55 -5.87
CA LEU A 65 7.55 -12.97 -6.10
C LEU A 65 7.88 -13.40 -7.54
N MET A 66 7.65 -12.53 -8.51
CA MET A 66 8.00 -12.75 -9.91
C MET A 66 9.51 -12.59 -10.18
N GLY A 67 10.31 -12.16 -9.20
CA GLY A 67 11.74 -11.94 -9.34
C GLY A 67 12.11 -10.66 -10.09
N LEU A 68 11.20 -9.69 -10.19
CA LEU A 68 11.48 -8.41 -10.85
C LEU A 68 12.49 -7.59 -10.01
N PRO A 69 13.58 -7.10 -10.64
CA PRO A 69 14.61 -6.34 -9.95
C PRO A 69 14.07 -5.08 -9.27
N GLY A 70 14.57 -4.76 -8.09
CA GLY A 70 14.25 -3.52 -7.37
C GLY A 70 12.94 -3.53 -6.58
N THR A 71 11.94 -4.35 -6.93
CA THR A 71 10.59 -4.32 -6.36
C THR A 71 10.54 -4.60 -4.86
N ARG A 72 11.49 -5.38 -4.32
CA ARG A 72 11.55 -5.72 -2.89
C ARG A 72 11.63 -4.48 -1.99
N ARG A 73 12.47 -3.51 -2.35
CA ARG A 73 12.66 -2.29 -1.55
C ARG A 73 11.39 -1.46 -1.43
N TYR A 74 10.58 -1.43 -2.49
CA TYR A 74 9.29 -0.72 -2.51
C TYR A 74 8.22 -1.46 -1.70
N ALA A 75 8.20 -2.80 -1.78
CA ALA A 75 7.34 -3.61 -0.93
C ALA A 75 7.69 -3.43 0.56
N ASP A 76 8.99 -3.44 0.91
CA ASP A 76 9.47 -3.21 2.28
C ASP A 76 9.10 -1.80 2.77
N HIS A 77 9.24 -0.78 1.90
CA HIS A 77 8.84 0.59 2.20
C HIS A 77 7.33 0.68 2.46
N ALA A 78 6.50 0.04 1.63
CA ALA A 78 5.04 0.02 1.82
C ALA A 78 4.65 -0.60 3.17
N VAL A 79 5.22 -1.75 3.54
CA VAL A 79 4.97 -2.40 4.84
C VAL A 79 5.40 -1.49 5.99
N LYS A 80 6.58 -0.87 5.90
CA LYS A 80 7.06 0.08 6.90
C LYS A 80 6.14 1.29 7.02
N ALA A 81 5.68 1.84 5.89
CA ALA A 81 4.77 2.98 5.87
C ALA A 81 3.44 2.66 6.55
N LEU A 82 2.82 1.54 6.19
CA LEU A 82 1.58 1.06 6.80
C LEU A 82 1.73 0.85 8.32
N THR A 83 2.87 0.30 8.76
CA THR A 83 3.14 0.05 10.17
C THR A 83 3.34 1.33 10.97
N ASN A 84 4.15 2.27 10.46
CA ASN A 84 4.67 3.38 11.26
C ASN A 84 3.85 4.67 11.11
N TYR A 85 3.23 4.88 9.94
CA TYR A 85 2.60 6.17 9.64
C TYR A 85 1.07 6.11 9.55
N PHE A 86 0.49 5.00 9.09
CA PHE A 86 -0.96 4.87 8.99
C PHE A 86 -1.64 4.37 10.26
N THR A 87 -0.91 3.67 11.12
CA THR A 87 -1.47 3.12 12.36
C THR A 87 -1.83 4.24 13.34
N ASP A 88 -3.07 4.21 13.84
CA ASP A 88 -3.50 5.07 14.93
C ASP A 88 -3.02 4.48 16.27
N PRO A 89 -2.07 5.15 16.96
CA PRO A 89 -1.48 4.59 18.18
C PRO A 89 -2.40 4.69 19.41
N VAL A 90 -3.50 5.43 19.30
CA VAL A 90 -4.41 5.70 20.43
C VAL A 90 -5.67 4.84 20.34
N ASN A 91 -6.28 4.78 19.16
CA ASN A 91 -7.60 4.14 19.00
C ASN A 91 -7.52 2.82 18.21
N GLY A 92 -6.33 2.40 17.79
CA GLY A 92 -6.16 1.24 16.90
C GLY A 92 -6.65 1.48 15.47
N GLY A 93 -6.44 0.50 14.61
CA GLY A 93 -6.75 0.60 13.18
C GLY A 93 -5.86 1.58 12.44
N MET A 94 -6.27 1.97 11.24
CA MET A 94 -5.48 2.84 10.36
C MET A 94 -6.26 4.07 9.95
N TRP A 95 -5.59 5.21 9.86
CA TRP A 95 -6.12 6.41 9.20
C TRP A 95 -6.19 6.16 7.70
N PHE A 96 -7.23 6.65 7.02
CA PHE A 96 -7.35 6.41 5.58
C PHE A 96 -6.51 7.36 4.73
N ALA A 97 -6.07 8.50 5.27
CA ALA A 97 -5.22 9.47 4.60
C ALA A 97 -4.30 10.18 5.61
N ILE A 98 -3.04 10.38 5.22
CA ILE A 98 -2.03 11.04 6.06
C ILE A 98 -1.27 12.11 5.27
N LYS A 99 -0.51 12.94 5.97
CA LYS A 99 0.38 13.94 5.36
C LYS A 99 1.60 13.27 4.74
N PRO A 100 2.19 13.87 3.68
CA PRO A 100 3.40 13.36 3.03
C PRO A 100 4.63 13.30 3.95
N GLU A 101 4.66 14.17 4.96
CA GLU A 101 5.76 14.26 5.91
C GLU A 101 5.29 13.82 7.30
N PRO A 102 6.13 13.09 8.05
CA PRO A 102 5.85 12.75 9.44
C PRO A 102 5.97 14.00 10.33
N ASP A 103 5.50 13.88 11.57
CA ASP A 103 5.73 14.90 12.60
C ASP A 103 7.19 14.93 13.08
N ALA A 104 7.49 15.82 14.04
CA ALA A 104 8.85 15.99 14.60
C ALA A 104 9.36 14.75 15.33
N ASP A 105 8.46 13.88 15.80
CA ASP A 105 8.79 12.64 16.51
C ASP A 105 8.84 11.43 15.56
N GLY A 106 8.59 11.65 14.27
CA GLY A 106 8.63 10.64 13.23
C GLY A 106 7.36 9.81 13.08
N HIS A 107 6.22 10.28 13.61
CA HIS A 107 4.94 9.61 13.49
C HIS A 107 4.13 10.13 12.29
N GLY A 108 3.23 9.29 11.79
CA GLY A 108 2.26 9.71 10.78
C GLY A 108 1.27 10.73 11.34
N VAL A 109 0.84 11.64 10.49
CA VAL A 109 -0.14 12.70 10.84
C VAL A 109 -1.35 12.54 9.94
N PRO A 110 -2.56 12.37 10.48
CA PRO A 110 -3.77 12.36 9.66
C PRO A 110 -3.84 13.62 8.79
N TRP A 111 -4.32 13.47 7.56
CA TRP A 111 -4.43 14.59 6.60
C TRP A 111 -5.29 15.73 7.15
N ASP A 112 -6.44 15.37 7.69
CA ASP A 112 -7.43 16.25 8.33
C ASP A 112 -8.23 15.46 9.40
N GLU A 113 -9.25 16.05 9.97
CA GLU A 113 -10.11 15.39 10.97
C GLU A 113 -10.92 14.24 10.38
N ASP A 114 -11.35 14.35 9.12
CA ASP A 114 -12.12 13.28 8.45
C ASP A 114 -11.23 12.03 8.23
N ALA A 115 -9.93 12.24 8.01
CA ALA A 115 -8.96 11.16 7.82
C ALA A 115 -8.77 10.28 9.06
N ARG A 116 -9.21 10.73 10.24
CA ARG A 116 -9.21 9.94 11.49
C ARG A 116 -10.28 8.86 11.53
N VAL A 117 -11.33 9.01 10.72
CA VAL A 117 -12.39 8.00 10.60
C VAL A 117 -11.82 6.71 10.02
N LYS A 118 -12.13 5.58 10.66
CA LYS A 118 -11.66 4.28 10.16
C LYS A 118 -12.51 3.84 8.97
N SER A 119 -11.88 3.66 7.83
CA SER A 119 -12.55 3.28 6.58
C SER A 119 -12.27 1.82 6.24
N GLN A 120 -13.28 0.97 6.31
CA GLN A 120 -13.17 -0.43 5.91
C GLN A 120 -12.72 -0.58 4.46
N TYR A 121 -13.24 0.25 3.55
CA TYR A 121 -12.84 0.25 2.15
C TYR A 121 -11.32 0.43 1.97
N HIS A 122 -10.71 1.42 2.64
CA HIS A 122 -9.27 1.66 2.54
C HIS A 122 -8.45 0.56 3.22
N THR A 123 -8.95 0.07 4.37
CA THR A 123 -8.29 -0.99 5.15
C THR A 123 -8.22 -2.31 4.38
N VAL A 124 -9.24 -2.64 3.58
CA VAL A 124 -9.24 -3.86 2.72
C VAL A 124 -8.07 -3.84 1.73
N TYR A 125 -7.74 -2.69 1.13
CA TYR A 125 -6.58 -2.61 0.22
C TYR A 125 -5.24 -2.72 0.97
N ALA A 126 -5.15 -2.16 2.16
CA ALA A 126 -3.98 -2.35 3.00
C ALA A 126 -3.82 -3.83 3.40
N LEU A 127 -4.91 -4.48 3.82
CA LEU A 127 -4.92 -5.90 4.17
C LEU A 127 -4.49 -6.79 3.00
N LEU A 128 -5.02 -6.52 1.78
CA LEU A 128 -4.60 -7.21 0.55
C LEU A 128 -3.10 -7.06 0.30
N GLY A 129 -2.58 -5.84 0.42
CA GLY A 129 -1.16 -5.54 0.23
C GLY A 129 -0.27 -6.24 1.25
N VAL A 130 -0.65 -6.19 2.52
CA VAL A 130 0.10 -6.82 3.62
C VAL A 130 0.05 -8.35 3.52
N ALA A 131 -1.08 -8.94 3.12
CA ALA A 131 -1.18 -10.38 2.86
C ALA A 131 -0.22 -10.81 1.74
N ALA A 132 -0.17 -10.08 0.62
CA ALA A 132 0.79 -10.35 -0.46
C ALA A 132 2.24 -10.17 0.00
N ALA A 133 2.52 -9.15 0.81
CA ALA A 133 3.84 -8.91 1.38
C ALA A 133 4.28 -10.03 2.35
N THR A 134 3.33 -10.60 3.09
CA THR A 134 3.56 -11.78 3.94
C THR A 134 3.96 -13.00 3.11
N VAL A 135 3.22 -13.27 2.02
CA VAL A 135 3.57 -14.37 1.08
C VAL A 135 4.94 -14.14 0.45
N ALA A 136 5.27 -12.87 0.13
CA ALA A 136 6.58 -12.49 -0.41
C ALA A 136 7.69 -12.46 0.67
N ASN A 137 7.38 -12.81 1.92
CA ASN A 137 8.29 -12.79 3.06
C ASN A 137 8.97 -11.43 3.25
N ARG A 138 8.17 -10.35 3.25
CA ARG A 138 8.68 -9.00 3.50
C ARG A 138 8.81 -8.73 5.01
N PRO A 139 9.87 -8.01 5.46
CA PRO A 139 10.09 -7.70 6.85
C PRO A 139 8.88 -7.01 7.50
N GLY A 140 8.44 -7.50 8.67
CA GLY A 140 7.33 -6.94 9.43
C GLY A 140 5.92 -7.21 8.87
N ALA A 141 5.81 -7.83 7.69
CA ALA A 141 4.50 -8.03 7.04
C ALA A 141 3.61 -9.02 7.82
N HIS A 142 4.18 -10.09 8.35
CA HIS A 142 3.42 -11.09 9.11
C HIS A 142 2.85 -10.53 10.42
N GLU A 143 3.65 -9.78 11.15
CA GLU A 143 3.23 -9.11 12.39
C GLU A 143 2.13 -8.08 12.12
N LEU A 144 2.30 -7.28 11.06
CA LEU A 144 1.31 -6.30 10.63
C LEU A 144 0.00 -7.01 10.22
N LEU A 145 0.07 -8.10 9.45
CA LEU A 145 -1.10 -8.87 9.04
C LEU A 145 -1.90 -9.37 10.25
N ASN A 146 -1.22 -10.00 11.21
CA ASN A 146 -1.89 -10.53 12.40
C ASN A 146 -2.59 -9.42 13.19
N ARG A 147 -1.91 -8.28 13.41
CA ARG A 147 -2.52 -7.12 14.06
C ARG A 147 -3.77 -6.62 13.31
N MET A 148 -3.67 -6.44 11.99
CA MET A 148 -4.80 -5.98 11.19
C MET A 148 -5.99 -6.94 11.23
N LEU A 149 -5.76 -8.26 11.26
CA LEU A 149 -6.82 -9.25 11.37
C LEU A 149 -7.52 -9.21 12.73
N GLU A 150 -6.81 -8.95 13.82
CA GLU A 150 -7.44 -8.76 15.13
C GLU A 150 -8.22 -7.44 15.18
N GLU A 151 -7.65 -6.34 14.69
CA GLU A 151 -8.34 -5.04 14.58
C GLU A 151 -9.61 -5.11 13.72
N GLN A 152 -9.62 -5.96 12.66
CA GLN A 152 -10.82 -6.19 11.86
C GLN A 152 -11.99 -6.74 12.69
N LYS A 153 -11.72 -7.69 13.57
CA LYS A 153 -12.75 -8.26 14.45
C LYS A 153 -13.31 -7.23 15.43
N GLU A 154 -12.44 -6.38 15.97
CA GLU A 154 -12.83 -5.37 16.96
C GLU A 154 -13.61 -4.19 16.34
N LEU A 155 -13.20 -3.74 15.15
CA LEU A 155 -13.73 -2.52 14.54
C LEU A 155 -14.95 -2.74 13.62
N TRP A 156 -15.09 -3.91 13.01
CA TRP A 156 -16.09 -4.15 11.96
C TRP A 156 -16.86 -5.47 12.08
N THR A 157 -16.74 -6.18 13.19
CA THR A 157 -17.58 -7.35 13.45
C THR A 157 -18.63 -6.98 14.46
N ASP A 158 -19.90 -7.19 14.13
CA ASP A 158 -21.01 -6.99 15.05
C ASP A 158 -21.28 -8.23 15.93
N ASP A 159 -22.30 -8.14 16.80
CA ASP A 159 -22.69 -9.26 17.69
C ASP A 159 -23.13 -10.52 16.93
N TYR A 160 -23.39 -10.42 15.63
CA TYR A 160 -23.76 -11.55 14.74
C TYR A 160 -22.60 -12.08 13.93
N GLY A 161 -21.41 -11.49 14.05
CA GLY A 161 -20.20 -11.88 13.33
C GLY A 161 -20.14 -11.42 11.86
N LEU A 162 -20.88 -10.36 11.52
CA LEU A 162 -20.98 -9.80 10.17
C LEU A 162 -20.15 -8.52 10.05
#